data_e7f208ed91964ee8a4a1f516e76325c2
#
_entry.id   e7f208ed91964ee8a4a1f516e76325c2
#
_cell.length_a   1.000
_cell.length_b   1.000
_cell.length_c   1.000
_cell.angle_alpha   90.00
_cell.angle_beta   90.00
_cell.angle_gamma   90.00
#
_symmetry.space_group_name_H-M   'P 1'
#
loop_
_entity.id
_entity.type
_entity.pdbx_description
1 polymer ?
#
loop_
_entity_poly.entity_id
_entity_poly.type
_entity_poly.pdbx_seq_one_letter_code
_entity_poly.pdbx_strand_id
1 'polypeptide(L)'
;MKLLYLDCGMGAAGDMLGAALAELLPDDARDAFASELNAAGIPGVHVSLDPSVKCGITGTHLTVTVNGTEEKEGGHSHSHEHSHHDHTHEHSHSHDHHHDHSHDHSHSHVHHHDHSHRSLHDIHHIIDDLKLPEAVRTDILAVYRLIAEAESKAHDKPVSEIHFHEVGTMDAIADIASVCLLLHKLAPDQIIASPIHVGSGQVKCAHGILSVPAPATAYILKDIPIYSGGIQGELCTPTGAALLKHFVTRFDQMPLMTPASTGYGMGTKDFPAANCVRAILGESFAENQPAIPSESFAENLPEQPACIPASTTAPASATALAPEEAAITETICELSCNVDDMTGEDIAFAIETFLQNGALDAFTVPCTMKKGRPGVLVTVLCKDPDQKQMTKLILQHTTTLGVRSAEKKRWILSRTESETVIPDDVLANVTVPGMPAESKAHELKTTGNDCTIRSKTSTGFGITRNKYEHDDLEKIARTYGLTLAQVRALLTDLHQPQ
;
A
#
# COMPACT_ATOMS: atom_id res chain seq x y z
N MET A 1 -22.51 -13.27 -7.35
CA MET A 1 -21.90 -13.77 -6.09
C MET A 1 -21.40 -12.57 -5.30
N LYS A 2 -21.79 -12.45 -4.03
CA LYS A 2 -21.41 -11.31 -3.19
C LYS A 2 -19.96 -11.44 -2.78
N LEU A 3 -19.12 -10.55 -3.24
CA LEU A 3 -17.68 -10.56 -3.07
C LEU A 3 -17.24 -9.41 -2.17
N LEU A 4 -16.42 -9.73 -1.17
CA LEU A 4 -15.70 -8.74 -0.37
C LEU A 4 -14.21 -8.77 -0.74
N TYR A 5 -13.67 -7.61 -1.11
CA TYR A 5 -12.24 -7.42 -1.32
C TYR A 5 -11.65 -6.53 -0.23
N LEU A 6 -10.54 -6.98 0.36
CA LEU A 6 -9.80 -6.27 1.40
C LEU A 6 -8.43 -5.84 0.85
N ASP A 7 -8.20 -4.54 0.77
CA ASP A 7 -6.91 -3.98 0.38
C ASP A 7 -6.06 -3.70 1.64
N CYS A 8 -5.05 -4.56 1.83
CA CYS A 8 -4.14 -4.54 2.96
C CYS A 8 -2.80 -3.89 2.61
N GLY A 9 -2.79 -2.94 1.65
CA GLY A 9 -1.60 -2.19 1.24
C GLY A 9 -0.96 -1.34 2.34
N MET A 10 -1.68 -1.10 3.44
CA MET A 10 -1.18 -0.48 4.67
C MET A 10 -1.27 -1.42 5.88
N GLY A 11 -1.22 -2.72 5.64
CA GLY A 11 -1.34 -3.74 6.67
C GLY A 11 -2.77 -4.04 7.07
N ALA A 12 -2.96 -4.58 8.29
CA ALA A 12 -4.26 -4.85 8.87
C ALA A 12 -4.15 -4.94 10.40
N ALA A 13 -5.10 -4.32 11.09
CA ALA A 13 -5.33 -4.44 12.51
C ALA A 13 -6.83 -4.61 12.77
N GLY A 14 -7.20 -5.06 13.96
CA GLY A 14 -8.60 -5.37 14.27
C GLY A 14 -9.51 -4.15 14.14
N ASP A 15 -9.10 -3.02 14.70
CA ASP A 15 -9.75 -1.71 14.59
C ASP A 15 -9.96 -1.27 13.14
N MET A 16 -8.89 -1.38 12.30
CA MET A 16 -8.92 -1.00 10.90
C MET A 16 -9.90 -1.88 10.09
N LEU A 17 -9.86 -3.21 10.31
CA LEU A 17 -10.78 -4.13 9.65
C LEU A 17 -12.22 -3.89 10.08
N GLY A 18 -12.46 -3.74 11.40
CA GLY A 18 -13.78 -3.45 11.95
C GLY A 18 -14.38 -2.16 11.41
N ALA A 19 -13.60 -1.07 11.40
CA ALA A 19 -14.03 0.21 10.87
C ALA A 19 -14.34 0.16 9.36
N ALA A 20 -13.45 -0.47 8.56
CA ALA A 20 -13.66 -0.60 7.12
C ALA A 20 -14.92 -1.41 6.77
N LEU A 21 -15.19 -2.49 7.51
CA LEU A 21 -16.38 -3.32 7.32
C LEU A 21 -17.66 -2.60 7.79
N ALA A 22 -17.59 -1.80 8.86
CA ALA A 22 -18.72 -1.03 9.34
C ALA A 22 -19.20 -0.01 8.31
N GLU A 23 -18.28 0.63 7.57
CA GLU A 23 -18.62 1.57 6.49
C GLU A 23 -19.33 0.93 5.29
N LEU A 24 -19.28 -0.40 5.16
CA LEU A 24 -20.03 -1.11 4.12
C LEU A 24 -21.51 -1.26 4.45
N LEU A 25 -21.89 -1.03 5.71
CA LEU A 25 -23.28 -1.05 6.15
C LEU A 25 -23.96 0.31 5.88
N PRO A 26 -25.28 0.34 5.62
CA PRO A 26 -26.07 1.57 5.69
C PRO A 26 -25.98 2.23 7.08
N ASP A 27 -26.17 3.54 7.17
CA ASP A 27 -25.95 4.31 8.41
C ASP A 27 -26.80 3.79 9.59
N ASP A 28 -28.07 3.47 9.36
CA ASP A 28 -28.96 2.88 10.38
C ASP A 28 -28.50 1.49 10.85
N ALA A 29 -27.96 0.70 9.96
CA ALA A 29 -27.39 -0.61 10.30
C ALA A 29 -26.04 -0.51 11.01
N ARG A 30 -25.28 0.57 10.75
CA ARG A 30 -24.02 0.89 11.44
C ARG A 30 -24.25 1.25 12.90
N ASP A 31 -25.26 2.10 13.17
CA ASP A 31 -25.66 2.47 14.52
C ASP A 31 -26.23 1.26 15.30
N ALA A 32 -27.00 0.42 14.62
CA ALA A 32 -27.51 -0.83 15.20
C ALA A 32 -26.38 -1.82 15.54
N PHE A 33 -25.35 -1.92 14.70
CA PHE A 33 -24.18 -2.75 14.97
C PHE A 33 -23.43 -2.29 16.22
N ALA A 34 -23.12 -0.99 16.34
CA ALA A 34 -22.43 -0.46 17.52
C ALA A 34 -23.25 -0.68 18.82
N SER A 35 -24.57 -0.51 18.73
CA SER A 35 -25.47 -0.78 19.86
C SER A 35 -25.50 -2.25 20.26
N GLU A 36 -25.55 -3.18 19.29
CA GLU A 36 -25.55 -4.61 19.51
C GLU A 36 -24.24 -5.08 20.15
N LEU A 37 -23.10 -4.59 19.64
CA LEU A 37 -21.80 -4.95 20.18
C LEU A 37 -21.61 -4.44 21.61
N ASN A 38 -22.05 -3.22 21.90
CA ASN A 38 -22.04 -2.68 23.27
C ASN A 38 -22.99 -3.41 24.23
N ALA A 39 -24.05 -4.03 23.71
CA ALA A 39 -24.98 -4.87 24.49
C ALA A 39 -24.51 -6.33 24.60
N ALA A 40 -23.47 -6.73 23.87
CA ALA A 40 -22.96 -8.11 23.85
C ALA A 40 -22.41 -8.57 25.20
N GLY A 41 -21.98 -7.66 26.07
CA GLY A 41 -21.53 -7.97 27.42
C GLY A 41 -20.03 -8.19 27.55
N ILE A 42 -19.21 -7.62 26.67
CA ILE A 42 -17.75 -7.60 26.84
C ILE A 42 -17.44 -6.73 28.07
N PRO A 43 -16.72 -7.27 29.09
CA PRO A 43 -16.57 -6.59 30.37
C PRO A 43 -15.88 -5.24 30.28
N GLY A 44 -16.55 -4.16 30.72
CA GLY A 44 -16.01 -2.80 30.77
C GLY A 44 -15.80 -2.13 29.43
N VAL A 45 -16.14 -2.77 28.32
CA VAL A 45 -15.93 -2.26 26.95
C VAL A 45 -17.07 -1.34 26.50
N HIS A 46 -16.68 -0.25 25.83
CA HIS A 46 -17.60 0.56 25.02
C HIS A 46 -16.94 0.83 23.67
N VAL A 47 -17.65 0.56 22.57
CA VAL A 47 -17.20 0.71 21.19
C VAL A 47 -17.94 1.87 20.54
N SER A 48 -17.22 2.76 19.86
CA SER A 48 -17.76 3.82 19.00
C SER A 48 -17.11 3.80 17.62
N LEU A 49 -17.80 4.40 16.66
CA LEU A 49 -17.34 4.57 15.29
C LEU A 49 -17.17 6.05 15.04
N ASP A 50 -15.92 6.52 14.98
CA ASP A 50 -15.61 7.93 14.94
C ASP A 50 -15.04 8.33 13.57
N PRO A 51 -15.44 9.47 12.99
CA PRO A 51 -14.83 9.98 11.77
C PRO A 51 -13.34 10.24 11.96
N SER A 52 -12.51 9.80 11.02
CA SER A 52 -11.06 9.99 11.06
C SER A 52 -10.51 10.35 9.68
N VAL A 53 -9.40 11.12 9.66
CA VAL A 53 -8.76 11.55 8.42
C VAL A 53 -7.29 11.20 8.45
N LYS A 54 -6.81 10.47 7.44
CA LYS A 54 -5.39 10.13 7.25
C LYS A 54 -4.94 10.60 5.86
N CYS A 55 -3.91 11.43 5.79
CA CYS A 55 -3.38 11.99 4.53
C CYS A 55 -4.46 12.60 3.60
N GLY A 56 -5.49 13.23 4.20
CA GLY A 56 -6.59 13.85 3.44
C GLY A 56 -7.69 12.88 2.97
N ILE A 57 -7.57 11.58 3.29
CA ILE A 57 -8.63 10.59 3.05
C ILE A 57 -9.47 10.49 4.32
N THR A 58 -10.78 10.66 4.17
CA THR A 58 -11.76 10.49 5.26
C THR A 58 -12.24 9.05 5.31
N GLY A 59 -12.37 8.53 6.52
CA GLY A 59 -12.93 7.22 6.82
C GLY A 59 -13.33 7.14 8.29
N THR A 60 -13.57 5.94 8.78
CA THR A 60 -13.99 5.67 10.15
C THR A 60 -12.85 5.05 10.95
N HIS A 61 -12.73 5.42 12.21
CA HIS A 61 -11.93 4.73 13.23
C HIS A 61 -12.86 4.02 14.21
N LEU A 62 -12.56 2.76 14.51
CA LEU A 62 -13.27 1.99 15.53
C LEU A 62 -12.54 2.22 16.85
N THR A 63 -13.16 3.00 17.72
CA THR A 63 -12.61 3.35 19.03
C THR A 63 -13.14 2.39 20.09
N VAL A 64 -12.24 1.73 20.80
CA VAL A 64 -12.59 0.86 21.93
C VAL A 64 -12.10 1.52 23.22
N THR A 65 -13.01 1.70 24.18
CA THR A 65 -12.67 2.16 25.53
C THR A 65 -12.96 1.08 26.54
N VAL A 66 -12.01 0.87 27.46
CA VAL A 66 -12.15 -0.09 28.56
C VAL A 66 -12.22 0.67 29.88
N ASN A 67 -13.33 0.53 30.60
CA ASN A 67 -13.61 1.31 31.82
C ASN A 67 -13.51 2.83 31.62
N GLY A 68 -13.87 3.31 30.42
CA GLY A 68 -13.87 4.72 30.06
C GLY A 68 -12.51 5.30 29.64
N THR A 69 -11.50 4.46 29.44
CA THR A 69 -10.18 4.86 28.92
C THR A 69 -9.83 4.05 27.69
N GLU A 70 -9.25 4.68 26.69
CA GLU A 70 -8.71 4.00 25.51
C GLU A 70 -7.40 3.30 25.89
N GLU A 71 -7.31 2.00 25.66
CA GLU A 71 -6.06 1.23 25.86
C GLU A 71 -5.08 1.60 24.74
N LYS A 72 -4.00 2.34 25.06
CA LYS A 72 -2.97 2.69 24.07
C LYS A 72 -2.00 1.54 23.90
N GLU A 73 -1.85 1.05 22.68
CA GLU A 73 -0.76 0.14 22.31
C GLU A 73 0.60 0.78 22.62
N GLY A 74 1.40 0.12 23.45
CA GLY A 74 2.82 0.42 23.65
C GLY A 74 3.13 1.53 24.66
N GLY A 75 3.48 1.10 25.88
CA GLY A 75 4.46 1.76 26.76
C GLY A 75 4.13 3.15 27.27
N HIS A 76 3.75 3.22 28.54
CA HIS A 76 3.73 4.45 29.33
C HIS A 76 5.02 5.25 29.18
N SER A 77 5.00 6.31 28.38
CA SER A 77 5.99 7.39 28.51
C SER A 77 5.58 8.25 29.69
N HIS A 78 6.11 7.94 30.87
CA HIS A 78 6.13 8.91 31.96
C HIS A 78 7.06 10.06 31.56
N SER A 79 6.49 11.15 31.04
CA SER A 79 7.17 12.43 31.00
C SER A 79 7.26 12.95 32.42
N HIS A 80 8.29 12.59 33.14
CA HIS A 80 8.69 13.35 34.32
C HIS A 80 9.36 14.63 33.85
N GLU A 81 8.61 15.74 33.88
CA GLU A 81 9.21 17.05 33.89
C GLU A 81 9.99 17.20 35.20
N HIS A 82 11.30 16.92 35.16
CA HIS A 82 12.21 17.33 36.17
C HIS A 82 12.55 18.80 35.96
N SER A 83 11.90 19.68 36.73
CA SER A 83 12.39 21.03 36.95
C SER A 83 13.71 20.92 37.76
N HIS A 84 14.82 21.15 37.07
CA HIS A 84 16.14 21.27 37.71
C HIS A 84 16.14 22.56 38.54
N HIS A 85 16.04 22.43 39.86
CA HIS A 85 16.59 23.42 40.79
C HIS A 85 18.04 23.09 41.07
N ASP A 86 18.90 23.96 40.57
CA ASP A 86 20.34 23.98 40.80
C ASP A 86 20.58 24.34 42.29
N HIS A 87 21.12 23.40 43.07
CA HIS A 87 21.73 23.71 44.34
C HIS A 87 23.08 22.99 44.45
N THR A 88 24.13 23.77 44.18
CA THR A 88 25.52 23.46 44.54
C THR A 88 25.69 23.44 46.05
N HIS A 89 26.09 22.30 46.61
CA HIS A 89 26.82 22.24 47.86
C HIS A 89 27.83 21.09 47.85
N GLU A 90 29.10 21.48 47.82
CA GLU A 90 30.21 20.65 48.22
C GLU A 90 30.13 20.38 49.73
N HIS A 91 30.33 19.14 50.16
CA HIS A 91 31.05 18.78 51.36
C HIS A 91 31.40 17.28 51.37
N SER A 92 32.69 17.02 51.42
CA SER A 92 33.35 15.79 51.80
C SER A 92 33.13 15.51 53.29
N HIS A 93 32.89 14.27 53.69
CA HIS A 93 33.47 13.61 54.85
C HIS A 93 33.06 12.12 54.92
N SER A 94 34.09 11.28 55.08
CA SER A 94 34.04 9.89 55.45
C SER A 94 33.58 9.73 56.89
N HIS A 95 32.82 8.69 57.24
CA HIS A 95 32.97 7.88 58.48
C HIS A 95 31.99 6.67 58.39
N ASP A 96 32.59 5.50 58.66
CA ASP A 96 31.95 4.25 59.03
C ASP A 96 31.14 4.42 60.33
N HIS A 97 29.94 3.83 60.36
CA HIS A 97 29.36 3.19 61.54
C HIS A 97 28.18 2.28 61.19
N HIS A 98 28.36 1.03 61.62
CA HIS A 98 27.27 0.04 61.74
C HIS A 98 26.22 0.51 62.73
N HIS A 99 24.96 0.46 62.42
CA HIS A 99 23.87 0.22 63.37
C HIS A 99 22.69 -0.48 62.66
N ASP A 100 22.42 -1.64 63.19
CA ASP A 100 21.26 -2.48 63.05
C ASP A 100 20.02 -1.77 63.66
N HIS A 101 19.02 -1.46 62.89
CA HIS A 101 17.66 -1.17 63.38
C HIS A 101 16.64 -1.68 62.41
N SER A 102 16.01 -2.79 62.79
CA SER A 102 14.74 -3.28 62.29
C SER A 102 13.64 -2.26 62.56
N HIS A 103 13.06 -1.64 61.56
CA HIS A 103 11.75 -0.99 61.61
C HIS A 103 10.85 -1.56 60.51
N ASP A 104 9.92 -2.36 60.98
CA ASP A 104 8.74 -2.84 60.30
C ASP A 104 7.80 -1.64 60.04
N HIS A 105 7.72 -1.17 58.81
CA HIS A 105 6.66 -0.27 58.34
C HIS A 105 5.98 -0.89 57.13
N SER A 106 4.94 -1.67 57.40
CA SER A 106 3.96 -2.07 56.43
C SER A 106 3.19 -0.85 55.93
N HIS A 107 3.63 -0.30 54.80
CA HIS A 107 2.80 0.56 53.94
C HIS A 107 2.36 -0.25 52.75
N SER A 108 1.13 -0.83 52.86
CA SER A 108 0.41 -1.39 51.72
C SER A 108 -0.04 -0.25 50.82
N HIS A 109 0.77 0.14 49.87
CA HIS A 109 0.29 0.84 48.67
C HIS A 109 -0.10 -0.25 47.68
N VAL A 110 -1.37 -0.63 47.74
CA VAL A 110 -2.00 -1.44 46.71
C VAL A 110 -2.20 -0.53 45.50
N HIS A 111 -1.20 -0.41 44.65
CA HIS A 111 -1.38 -0.04 43.27
C HIS A 111 -1.69 -1.33 42.51
N HIS A 112 -2.95 -1.68 42.46
CA HIS A 112 -3.44 -2.67 41.49
C HIS A 112 -3.33 -2.05 40.08
N HIS A 113 -2.18 -2.17 39.46
CA HIS A 113 -2.11 -2.23 38.01
C HIS A 113 -2.36 -3.70 37.66
N ASP A 114 -3.62 -4.00 37.46
CA ASP A 114 -4.09 -5.32 37.06
C ASP A 114 -3.76 -5.53 35.56
N HIS A 115 -2.50 -5.84 35.26
CA HIS A 115 -2.15 -6.46 33.97
C HIS A 115 -2.57 -7.92 34.07
N SER A 116 -3.87 -8.17 33.89
CA SER A 116 -4.41 -9.53 33.91
C SER A 116 -3.94 -10.27 32.65
N HIS A 117 -2.85 -11.02 32.80
CA HIS A 117 -2.45 -12.02 31.82
C HIS A 117 -3.56 -13.07 31.74
N ARG A 118 -4.29 -13.09 30.62
CA ARG A 118 -5.38 -14.05 30.41
C ARG A 118 -4.89 -15.27 29.68
N SER A 119 -5.31 -16.43 30.14
CA SER A 119 -5.13 -17.68 29.40
C SER A 119 -6.19 -17.83 28.30
N LEU A 120 -5.96 -18.76 27.37
CA LEU A 120 -6.99 -19.11 26.37
C LEU A 120 -8.29 -19.58 27.03
N HIS A 121 -8.22 -20.21 28.20
CA HIS A 121 -9.37 -20.64 28.98
C HIS A 121 -10.20 -19.45 29.49
N ASP A 122 -9.55 -18.41 30.00
CA ASP A 122 -10.23 -17.19 30.46
C ASP A 122 -10.96 -16.50 29.30
N ILE A 123 -10.31 -16.43 28.13
CA ILE A 123 -10.89 -15.90 26.91
C ILE A 123 -12.13 -16.71 26.48
N HIS A 124 -12.07 -18.05 26.54
CA HIS A 124 -13.21 -18.91 26.25
C HIS A 124 -14.41 -18.57 27.13
N HIS A 125 -14.22 -18.44 28.45
CA HIS A 125 -15.29 -18.09 29.35
C HIS A 125 -15.94 -16.73 29.03
N ILE A 126 -15.10 -15.71 28.73
CA ILE A 126 -15.63 -14.41 28.36
C ILE A 126 -16.47 -14.51 27.08
N ILE A 127 -15.98 -15.23 26.05
CA ILE A 127 -16.68 -15.35 24.77
C ILE A 127 -17.97 -16.17 24.88
N ASP A 128 -17.98 -17.22 25.71
CA ASP A 128 -19.17 -18.05 25.94
C ASP A 128 -20.32 -17.25 26.57
N ASP A 129 -20.00 -16.27 27.42
CA ASP A 129 -20.98 -15.41 28.10
C ASP A 129 -21.48 -14.26 27.20
N LEU A 130 -20.87 -14.03 26.02
CA LEU A 130 -21.30 -12.96 25.12
C LEU A 130 -22.68 -13.25 24.51
N LYS A 131 -23.52 -12.22 24.49
CA LYS A 131 -24.83 -12.23 23.83
C LYS A 131 -24.71 -12.01 22.33
N LEU A 132 -23.91 -12.84 21.67
CA LEU A 132 -23.68 -12.83 20.22
C LEU A 132 -24.19 -14.14 19.61
N PRO A 133 -24.52 -14.17 18.31
CA PRO A 133 -24.84 -15.39 17.60
C PRO A 133 -23.78 -16.48 17.80
N GLU A 134 -24.21 -17.74 17.90
CA GLU A 134 -23.30 -18.88 18.12
C GLU A 134 -22.20 -18.95 17.04
N ALA A 135 -22.54 -18.69 15.77
CA ALA A 135 -21.60 -18.67 14.68
C ALA A 135 -20.50 -17.61 14.92
N VAL A 136 -20.87 -16.40 15.38
CA VAL A 136 -19.93 -15.32 15.68
C VAL A 136 -18.99 -15.71 16.82
N ARG A 137 -19.51 -16.29 17.91
CA ARG A 137 -18.69 -16.76 19.02
C ARG A 137 -17.72 -17.87 18.60
N THR A 138 -18.15 -18.75 17.71
CA THR A 138 -17.31 -19.81 17.15
C THR A 138 -16.16 -19.24 16.34
N ASP A 139 -16.42 -18.21 15.51
CA ASP A 139 -15.39 -17.52 14.73
C ASP A 139 -14.40 -16.79 15.63
N ILE A 140 -14.87 -16.09 16.67
CA ILE A 140 -14.01 -15.42 17.65
C ILE A 140 -13.04 -16.43 18.31
N LEU A 141 -13.57 -17.59 18.75
CA LEU A 141 -12.74 -18.64 19.35
C LEU A 141 -11.75 -19.24 18.37
N ALA A 142 -12.12 -19.40 17.09
CA ALA A 142 -11.22 -19.89 16.06
C ALA A 142 -10.07 -18.91 15.79
N VAL A 143 -10.34 -17.60 15.76
CA VAL A 143 -9.31 -16.55 15.65
C VAL A 143 -8.36 -16.58 16.84
N TYR A 144 -8.88 -16.66 18.07
CA TYR A 144 -8.04 -16.78 19.27
C TYR A 144 -7.18 -18.04 19.29
N ARG A 145 -7.68 -19.14 18.76
CA ARG A 145 -6.91 -20.37 18.62
C ARG A 145 -5.71 -20.19 17.69
N LEU A 146 -5.87 -19.51 16.55
CA LEU A 146 -4.76 -19.20 15.65
C LEU A 146 -3.68 -18.36 16.35
N ILE A 147 -4.09 -17.37 17.14
CA ILE A 147 -3.18 -16.52 17.91
C ILE A 147 -2.46 -17.39 18.98
N ALA A 148 -3.18 -18.21 19.75
CA ALA A 148 -2.61 -19.07 20.78
C ALA A 148 -1.60 -20.08 20.21
N GLU A 149 -1.88 -20.68 19.06
CA GLU A 149 -0.95 -21.58 18.36
C GLU A 149 0.33 -20.87 17.90
N ALA A 150 0.21 -19.61 17.47
CA ALA A 150 1.35 -18.81 17.07
C ALA A 150 2.22 -18.37 18.26
N GLU A 151 1.60 -17.91 19.34
CA GLU A 151 2.27 -17.58 20.60
C GLU A 151 2.95 -18.80 21.22
N SER A 152 2.29 -19.96 21.19
CA SER A 152 2.87 -21.24 21.60
C SER A 152 4.18 -21.53 20.88
N LYS A 153 4.23 -21.33 19.58
CA LYS A 153 5.44 -21.50 18.78
C LYS A 153 6.48 -20.44 19.04
N ALA A 154 6.07 -19.18 19.24
CA ALA A 154 6.98 -18.07 19.50
C ALA A 154 7.70 -18.22 20.86
N HIS A 155 7.00 -18.80 21.87
CA HIS A 155 7.51 -18.99 23.22
C HIS A 155 8.02 -20.39 23.53
N ASP A 156 7.89 -21.34 22.59
CA ASP A 156 8.21 -22.75 22.78
C ASP A 156 7.52 -23.35 24.04
N LYS A 157 6.22 -23.04 24.19
CA LYS A 157 5.38 -23.48 25.31
C LYS A 157 4.10 -24.16 24.78
N PRO A 158 3.54 -25.12 25.52
CA PRO A 158 2.21 -25.65 25.18
C PRO A 158 1.15 -24.56 25.14
N VAL A 159 0.16 -24.67 24.25
CA VAL A 159 -0.97 -23.72 24.14
C VAL A 159 -1.69 -23.51 25.47
N SER A 160 -1.78 -24.57 26.30
CA SER A 160 -2.40 -24.51 27.63
C SER A 160 -1.65 -23.66 28.68
N GLU A 161 -0.38 -23.33 28.40
CA GLU A 161 0.47 -22.52 29.28
C GLU A 161 0.74 -21.11 28.73
N ILE A 162 0.09 -20.77 27.60
CA ILE A 162 0.20 -19.42 27.01
C ILE A 162 -0.66 -18.44 27.80
N HIS A 163 -0.05 -17.33 28.15
CA HIS A 163 -0.72 -16.16 28.68
C HIS A 163 -0.61 -15.04 27.66
N PHE A 164 -1.73 -14.54 27.24
CA PHE A 164 -1.80 -13.42 26.31
C PHE A 164 -1.41 -12.12 27.03
N HIS A 165 -0.55 -11.35 26.40
CA HIS A 165 -0.19 -10.00 26.84
C HIS A 165 -1.09 -8.96 26.15
N GLU A 166 -0.70 -8.48 24.98
CA GLU A 166 -1.43 -7.46 24.24
C GLU A 166 -2.75 -7.98 23.63
N VAL A 167 -2.74 -9.20 23.08
CA VAL A 167 -3.93 -9.80 22.45
C VAL A 167 -4.96 -10.40 23.45
N GLY A 168 -4.66 -10.38 24.74
CA GLY A 168 -5.57 -10.81 25.82
C GLY A 168 -6.35 -9.66 26.46
N THR A 169 -6.19 -8.45 25.98
CA THR A 169 -6.90 -7.26 26.48
C THR A 169 -8.38 -7.27 26.06
N MET A 170 -9.19 -6.50 26.75
CA MET A 170 -10.61 -6.36 26.37
C MET A 170 -10.78 -5.63 25.05
N ASP A 171 -9.85 -4.74 24.71
CA ASP A 171 -9.74 -4.07 23.44
C ASP A 171 -9.59 -5.08 22.27
N ALA A 172 -8.65 -6.01 22.37
CA ALA A 172 -8.46 -7.05 21.36
C ALA A 172 -9.68 -7.97 21.21
N ILE A 173 -10.39 -8.28 22.32
CA ILE A 173 -11.64 -9.06 22.28
C ILE A 173 -12.72 -8.27 21.53
N ALA A 174 -12.84 -6.98 21.79
CA ALA A 174 -13.82 -6.12 21.13
C ALA A 174 -13.55 -5.99 19.64
N ASP A 175 -12.30 -5.81 19.26
CA ASP A 175 -11.85 -5.75 17.87
C ASP A 175 -12.20 -7.02 17.10
N ILE A 176 -11.81 -8.18 17.62
CA ILE A 176 -12.09 -9.47 16.99
C ILE A 176 -13.60 -9.72 16.92
N ALA A 177 -14.35 -9.43 18.01
CA ALA A 177 -15.80 -9.56 18.02
C ALA A 177 -16.49 -8.64 17.02
N SER A 178 -15.98 -7.40 16.86
CA SER A 178 -16.47 -6.44 15.86
C SER A 178 -16.38 -6.98 14.46
N VAL A 179 -15.20 -7.45 14.06
CA VAL A 179 -14.96 -7.99 12.71
C VAL A 179 -15.81 -9.25 12.46
N CYS A 180 -15.86 -10.19 13.41
CA CYS A 180 -16.65 -11.41 13.27
C CYS A 180 -18.16 -11.10 13.14
N LEU A 181 -18.69 -10.17 13.94
CA LEU A 181 -20.10 -9.76 13.87
C LEU A 181 -20.40 -9.04 12.54
N LEU A 182 -19.51 -8.15 12.07
CA LEU A 182 -19.68 -7.45 10.81
C LEU A 182 -19.65 -8.39 9.61
N LEU A 183 -18.72 -9.34 9.57
CA LEU A 183 -18.68 -10.36 8.52
C LEU A 183 -19.90 -11.25 8.52
N HIS A 184 -20.40 -11.61 9.70
CA HIS A 184 -21.66 -12.36 9.82
C HIS A 184 -22.86 -11.56 9.27
N LYS A 185 -22.94 -10.25 9.55
CA LYS A 185 -23.99 -9.36 9.01
C LYS A 185 -23.86 -9.11 7.51
N LEU A 186 -22.65 -8.87 7.04
CA LEU A 186 -22.37 -8.64 5.63
C LEU A 186 -22.56 -9.91 4.80
N ALA A 187 -22.31 -11.07 5.36
CA ALA A 187 -22.47 -12.40 4.74
C ALA A 187 -21.97 -12.43 3.27
N PRO A 188 -20.69 -12.13 2.99
CA PRO A 188 -20.13 -12.30 1.66
C PRO A 188 -20.00 -13.78 1.29
N ASP A 189 -20.26 -14.12 0.03
CA ASP A 189 -20.05 -15.50 -0.47
C ASP A 189 -18.56 -15.84 -0.57
N GLN A 190 -17.72 -14.83 -0.82
CA GLN A 190 -16.27 -14.95 -0.94
C GLN A 190 -15.56 -13.72 -0.39
N ILE A 191 -14.42 -13.95 0.27
CA ILE A 191 -13.55 -12.89 0.77
C ILE A 191 -12.17 -13.05 0.13
N ILE A 192 -11.71 -12.02 -0.58
CA ILE A 192 -10.38 -11.96 -1.19
C ILE A 192 -9.62 -10.80 -0.55
N ALA A 193 -8.35 -10.99 -0.22
CA ALA A 193 -7.50 -9.92 0.25
C ALA A 193 -6.27 -9.75 -0.65
N SER A 194 -5.74 -8.54 -0.73
CA SER A 194 -4.43 -8.29 -1.36
C SER A 194 -3.30 -8.99 -0.59
N PRO A 195 -2.10 -9.16 -1.17
CA PRO A 195 -0.91 -9.42 -0.37
C PRO A 195 -0.78 -8.41 0.78
N ILE A 196 -0.30 -8.86 1.94
CA ILE A 196 -0.30 -8.06 3.17
C ILE A 196 1.01 -7.29 3.32
N HIS A 197 0.93 -5.97 3.47
CA HIS A 197 2.08 -5.13 3.84
C HIS A 197 2.32 -5.26 5.34
N VAL A 198 3.37 -5.95 5.75
CA VAL A 198 3.67 -6.17 7.17
C VAL A 198 4.40 -5.00 7.85
N GLY A 199 4.92 -4.05 7.06
CA GLY A 199 5.79 -2.99 7.55
C GLY A 199 7.26 -3.37 7.50
N SER A 200 8.12 -2.63 8.20
CA SER A 200 9.56 -2.86 8.26
C SER A 200 10.18 -2.34 9.55
N GLY A 201 11.46 -2.69 9.79
CA GLY A 201 12.20 -2.23 10.96
C GLY A 201 11.88 -3.00 12.23
N GLN A 202 11.60 -2.30 13.31
CA GLN A 202 11.42 -2.87 14.64
C GLN A 202 10.18 -2.30 15.32
N VAL A 203 9.56 -3.11 16.17
CA VAL A 203 8.46 -2.72 17.06
C VAL A 203 8.86 -2.97 18.53
N LYS A 204 8.45 -2.07 19.42
CA LYS A 204 8.60 -2.24 20.86
C LYS A 204 7.29 -2.81 21.41
N CYS A 205 7.37 -3.97 22.04
CA CYS A 205 6.23 -4.67 22.65
C CYS A 205 6.59 -5.16 24.06
N ALA A 206 5.68 -5.89 24.72
CA ALA A 206 5.90 -6.46 26.06
C ALA A 206 7.17 -7.32 26.16
N HIS A 207 7.60 -7.95 25.07
CA HIS A 207 8.79 -8.80 24.97
C HIS A 207 10.08 -8.03 24.63
N GLY A 208 10.03 -6.70 24.57
CA GLY A 208 11.16 -5.85 24.19
C GLY A 208 11.08 -5.37 22.74
N ILE A 209 12.21 -5.20 22.08
CA ILE A 209 12.29 -4.72 20.70
C ILE A 209 12.41 -5.92 19.78
N LEU A 210 11.42 -6.09 18.89
CA LEU A 210 11.35 -7.20 17.93
C LEU A 210 11.40 -6.67 16.49
N SER A 211 11.89 -7.51 15.57
CA SER A 211 11.84 -7.21 14.14
C SER A 211 10.42 -7.38 13.60
N VAL A 212 10.03 -6.55 12.65
CA VAL A 212 8.73 -6.62 11.95
C VAL A 212 8.82 -7.57 10.77
N PRO A 213 7.87 -8.50 10.60
CA PRO A 213 6.76 -8.80 11.53
C PRO A 213 7.23 -9.48 12.81
N ALA A 214 6.52 -9.23 13.92
CA ALA A 214 6.79 -9.89 15.20
C ALA A 214 6.62 -11.43 15.07
N PRO A 215 7.29 -12.25 15.92
CA PRO A 215 7.30 -13.71 15.75
C PRO A 215 5.91 -14.34 15.66
N ALA A 216 4.97 -13.95 16.54
CA ALA A 216 3.60 -14.47 16.49
C ALA A 216 2.91 -14.13 15.16
N THR A 217 2.99 -12.86 14.72
CA THR A 217 2.47 -12.42 13.41
C THR A 217 3.08 -13.22 12.27
N ALA A 218 4.40 -13.45 12.28
CA ALA A 218 5.10 -14.25 11.26
C ALA A 218 4.59 -15.71 11.23
N TYR A 219 4.32 -16.33 12.38
CA TYR A 219 3.76 -17.68 12.44
C TYR A 219 2.31 -17.72 11.96
N ILE A 220 1.49 -16.73 12.27
CA ILE A 220 0.11 -16.63 11.78
C ILE A 220 0.12 -16.51 10.25
N LEU A 221 0.97 -15.66 9.70
CA LEU A 221 1.04 -15.37 8.26
C LEU A 221 1.77 -16.44 7.43
N LYS A 222 2.13 -17.58 8.03
CA LYS A 222 2.69 -18.69 7.27
C LYS A 222 1.75 -19.11 6.12
N ASP A 223 2.31 -19.28 4.93
CA ASP A 223 1.62 -19.63 3.67
C ASP A 223 0.69 -18.53 3.11
N ILE A 224 0.78 -17.30 3.62
CA ILE A 224 0.09 -16.12 3.14
C ILE A 224 1.08 -15.19 2.44
N PRO A 225 0.75 -14.61 1.26
CA PRO A 225 1.64 -13.70 0.57
C PRO A 225 1.77 -12.39 1.36
N ILE A 226 2.99 -12.08 1.78
CA ILE A 226 3.35 -10.87 2.53
C ILE A 226 4.47 -10.12 1.83
N TYR A 227 4.58 -8.83 2.08
CA TYR A 227 5.71 -8.03 1.64
C TYR A 227 6.08 -6.96 2.67
N SER A 228 7.35 -6.56 2.64
CA SER A 228 7.86 -5.44 3.43
C SER A 228 8.08 -4.25 2.50
N GLY A 229 7.63 -3.06 2.90
CA GLY A 229 7.80 -1.83 2.14
C GLY A 229 8.69 -0.81 2.85
N GLY A 230 8.63 0.44 2.42
CA GLY A 230 9.42 1.55 2.97
C GLY A 230 8.91 2.15 4.29
N ILE A 231 7.78 1.68 4.81
CA ILE A 231 7.18 2.23 6.03
C ILE A 231 7.77 1.53 7.25
N GLN A 232 8.35 2.34 8.14
CA GLN A 232 8.93 1.85 9.40
C GLN A 232 7.84 1.63 10.45
N GLY A 233 7.86 0.46 11.08
CA GLY A 233 6.90 0.04 12.10
C GLY A 233 6.07 -1.16 11.68
N GLU A 234 5.33 -1.70 12.61
CA GLU A 234 4.38 -2.79 12.39
C GLU A 234 3.10 -2.25 11.78
N LEU A 235 2.72 -2.79 10.62
CA LEU A 235 1.50 -2.47 9.90
C LEU A 235 0.45 -3.59 10.00
N CYS A 236 0.88 -4.82 10.22
CA CYS A 236 -0.02 -5.95 10.41
C CYS A 236 0.14 -6.51 11.83
N THR A 237 -0.89 -6.33 12.64
CA THR A 237 -0.92 -6.83 14.03
C THR A 237 -1.25 -8.33 14.08
N PRO A 238 -0.94 -9.04 15.20
CA PRO A 238 -1.35 -10.43 15.36
C PRO A 238 -2.87 -10.65 15.20
N THR A 239 -3.70 -9.72 15.71
CA THR A 239 -5.16 -9.77 15.59
C THR A 239 -5.61 -9.63 14.14
N GLY A 240 -5.08 -8.64 13.41
CA GLY A 240 -5.37 -8.43 11.99
C GLY A 240 -4.93 -9.63 11.14
N ALA A 241 -3.74 -10.17 11.40
CA ALA A 241 -3.23 -11.36 10.72
C ALA A 241 -4.13 -12.59 10.94
N ALA A 242 -4.58 -12.83 12.18
CA ALA A 242 -5.42 -13.97 12.52
C ALA A 242 -6.83 -13.86 11.90
N LEU A 243 -7.42 -12.65 11.90
CA LEU A 243 -8.68 -12.37 11.24
C LEU A 243 -8.60 -12.63 9.74
N LEU A 244 -7.57 -12.10 9.08
CA LEU A 244 -7.37 -12.33 7.64
C LEU A 244 -7.16 -13.82 7.35
N LYS A 245 -6.35 -14.53 8.15
CA LYS A 245 -6.11 -15.96 7.97
C LYS A 245 -7.38 -16.81 8.13
N HIS A 246 -8.27 -16.42 9.03
CA HIS A 246 -9.50 -17.17 9.30
C HIS A 246 -10.55 -16.96 8.21
N PHE A 247 -10.75 -15.71 7.75
CA PHE A 247 -11.87 -15.37 6.89
C PHE A 247 -11.53 -15.29 5.40
N VAL A 248 -10.28 -14.97 5.02
CA VAL A 248 -9.91 -14.80 3.62
C VAL A 248 -9.79 -16.14 2.92
N THR A 249 -10.56 -16.31 1.86
CA THR A 249 -10.57 -17.54 1.05
C THR A 249 -9.42 -17.59 0.05
N ARG A 250 -8.94 -16.42 -0.41
CA ARG A 250 -7.84 -16.29 -1.37
C ARG A 250 -7.13 -14.95 -1.20
N PHE A 251 -5.80 -14.98 -1.27
CA PHE A 251 -4.97 -13.77 -1.35
C PHE A 251 -4.56 -13.55 -2.80
N ASP A 252 -4.99 -12.44 -3.40
CA ASP A 252 -4.76 -12.13 -4.81
C ASP A 252 -4.96 -10.63 -5.08
N GLN A 253 -4.66 -10.19 -6.29
CA GLN A 253 -5.06 -8.87 -6.77
C GLN A 253 -6.59 -8.75 -6.80
N MET A 254 -7.08 -7.50 -6.78
CA MET A 254 -8.50 -7.22 -6.88
C MET A 254 -9.09 -7.85 -8.15
N PRO A 255 -10.06 -8.76 -8.01
CA PRO A 255 -10.69 -9.38 -9.17
C PRO A 255 -11.64 -8.41 -9.87
N LEU A 256 -12.06 -8.77 -11.08
CA LEU A 256 -13.09 -8.01 -11.78
C LEU A 256 -14.43 -8.15 -11.02
N MET A 257 -14.92 -7.03 -10.51
CA MET A 257 -16.16 -6.94 -9.75
C MET A 257 -16.86 -5.61 -9.97
N THR A 258 -18.15 -5.56 -9.75
CA THR A 258 -18.91 -4.30 -9.69
C THR A 258 -19.04 -3.89 -8.23
N PRO A 259 -18.34 -2.83 -7.77
CA PRO A 259 -18.45 -2.32 -6.40
C PRO A 259 -19.87 -1.82 -6.11
N ALA A 260 -20.42 -2.20 -4.97
CA ALA A 260 -21.67 -1.67 -4.42
C ALA A 260 -21.41 -0.68 -3.28
N SER A 261 -20.44 -0.98 -2.41
CA SER A 261 -20.01 -0.07 -1.34
C SER A 261 -18.51 -0.19 -1.09
N THR A 262 -17.91 0.88 -0.57
CA THR A 262 -16.50 0.95 -0.22
C THR A 262 -16.37 1.60 1.16
N GLY A 263 -15.54 1.03 2.02
CA GLY A 263 -15.27 1.53 3.36
C GLY A 263 -13.78 1.67 3.62
N TYR A 264 -13.40 2.67 4.42
CA TYR A 264 -12.04 2.99 4.84
C TYR A 264 -11.94 2.91 6.36
N GLY A 265 -11.25 1.92 6.88
CA GLY A 265 -10.99 1.79 8.31
C GLY A 265 -9.63 2.36 8.66
N MET A 266 -9.62 3.43 9.44
CA MET A 266 -8.43 4.21 9.79
C MET A 266 -7.74 3.63 11.03
N GLY A 267 -6.43 3.40 10.93
CA GLY A 267 -5.61 2.99 12.07
C GLY A 267 -5.19 4.16 12.94
N THR A 268 -4.75 3.88 14.14
CA THR A 268 -4.34 4.88 15.15
C THR A 268 -3.08 5.64 14.75
N LYS A 269 -2.06 4.94 14.22
CA LYS A 269 -0.74 5.50 13.90
C LYS A 269 -0.77 6.38 12.65
N ASP A 270 0.08 7.42 12.63
CA ASP A 270 0.29 8.28 11.48
C ASP A 270 1.55 7.88 10.72
N PHE A 271 1.42 7.77 9.39
CA PHE A 271 2.50 7.47 8.46
C PHE A 271 2.50 8.45 7.29
N PRO A 272 3.56 8.51 6.47
CA PRO A 272 3.57 9.30 5.24
C PRO A 272 2.50 8.89 4.22
N ALA A 273 1.97 7.67 4.33
CA ALA A 273 0.83 7.15 3.56
C ALA A 273 -0.39 7.03 4.47
N ALA A 274 -1.59 7.06 3.89
CA ALA A 274 -2.83 6.92 4.64
C ALA A 274 -2.91 5.55 5.32
N ASN A 275 -2.80 5.52 6.65
CA ASN A 275 -2.88 4.31 7.45
C ASN A 275 -4.33 3.83 7.52
N CYS A 276 -4.74 3.05 6.52
CA CYS A 276 -6.09 2.51 6.46
C CYS A 276 -6.16 1.16 5.74
N VAL A 277 -7.14 0.36 6.11
CA VAL A 277 -7.65 -0.77 5.30
C VAL A 277 -8.79 -0.25 4.44
N ARG A 278 -8.82 -0.64 3.18
CA ARG A 278 -9.96 -0.39 2.30
C ARG A 278 -10.72 -1.69 2.06
N ALA A 279 -12.01 -1.70 2.38
CA ALA A 279 -12.92 -2.79 2.11
C ALA A 279 -13.86 -2.41 0.96
N ILE A 280 -14.04 -3.31 0.00
CA ILE A 280 -14.92 -3.12 -1.16
C ILE A 280 -15.88 -4.30 -1.23
N LEU A 281 -17.17 -4.04 -1.09
CA LEU A 281 -18.23 -5.03 -1.23
C LEU A 281 -18.93 -4.83 -2.57
N GLY A 282 -19.18 -5.92 -3.28
CA GLY A 282 -19.82 -5.86 -4.59
C GLY A 282 -20.18 -7.23 -5.13
N GLU A 283 -20.44 -7.29 -6.41
CA GLU A 283 -20.76 -8.52 -7.11
C GLU A 283 -19.60 -8.93 -8.01
N SER A 284 -19.16 -10.20 -7.88
CA SER A 284 -18.26 -10.78 -8.87
C SER A 284 -19.06 -11.16 -10.10
N PHE A 285 -18.45 -11.01 -11.29
CA PHE A 285 -19.00 -11.59 -12.50
C PHE A 285 -19.00 -13.11 -12.32
N ALA A 286 -20.19 -13.73 -12.25
CA ALA A 286 -20.30 -15.18 -12.15
C ALA A 286 -19.62 -15.81 -13.38
N GLU A 287 -18.90 -16.90 -13.17
CA GLU A 287 -18.29 -17.76 -14.21
C GLU A 287 -19.30 -18.35 -15.22
N ASN A 288 -20.58 -17.93 -15.19
CA ASN A 288 -21.66 -18.39 -16.07
C ASN A 288 -22.13 -17.37 -17.12
N GLN A 289 -21.51 -16.22 -17.28
CA GLN A 289 -21.53 -15.59 -18.59
C GLN A 289 -20.41 -16.25 -19.41
N PRO A 290 -20.64 -16.53 -20.75
CA PRO A 290 -19.60 -17.17 -21.54
C PRO A 290 -18.33 -16.38 -21.30
N ALA A 291 -17.35 -17.04 -20.75
CA ALA A 291 -16.08 -16.47 -20.42
C ALA A 291 -15.65 -15.61 -21.60
N ILE A 292 -15.34 -14.34 -21.39
CA ILE A 292 -14.27 -13.73 -22.19
C ILE A 292 -13.16 -14.76 -22.01
N PRO A 293 -12.84 -15.57 -23.08
CA PRO A 293 -12.12 -16.81 -22.86
C PRO A 293 -10.77 -16.50 -22.23
N SER A 294 -10.62 -16.81 -20.95
CA SER A 294 -9.31 -16.92 -20.30
C SER A 294 -8.48 -18.05 -20.92
N GLU A 295 -9.08 -18.86 -21.76
CA GLU A 295 -8.42 -19.90 -22.56
C GLU A 295 -7.54 -19.36 -23.69
N SER A 296 -7.61 -18.07 -24.01
CA SER A 296 -6.66 -17.50 -24.97
C SER A 296 -5.30 -17.18 -24.37
N PHE A 297 -5.07 -17.40 -23.07
CA PHE A 297 -3.82 -17.06 -22.42
C PHE A 297 -2.91 -18.23 -22.03
N ALA A 298 -3.34 -19.48 -22.18
CA ALA A 298 -2.51 -20.60 -21.72
C ALA A 298 -2.23 -21.74 -22.73
N GLU A 299 -3.00 -21.92 -23.79
CA GLU A 299 -2.75 -23.04 -24.70
C GLU A 299 -3.12 -22.66 -26.15
N ASN A 300 -2.17 -22.11 -26.90
CA ASN A 300 -2.06 -22.30 -28.35
C ASN A 300 -0.69 -21.75 -28.82
N LEU A 301 0.34 -22.56 -28.65
CA LEU A 301 1.49 -22.51 -29.51
C LEU A 301 1.09 -23.26 -30.80
N PRO A 302 0.95 -22.59 -31.94
CA PRO A 302 0.78 -23.30 -33.19
C PRO A 302 2.12 -23.92 -33.60
N GLU A 303 2.12 -25.24 -33.77
CA GLU A 303 3.12 -25.94 -34.55
C GLU A 303 3.22 -25.30 -35.94
N GLN A 304 4.42 -25.19 -36.44
CA GLN A 304 4.74 -24.63 -37.76
C GLN A 304 3.94 -25.31 -38.86
N PRO A 305 3.25 -24.59 -39.76
CA PRO A 305 2.76 -25.20 -40.98
C PRO A 305 3.79 -25.11 -42.10
N ALA A 306 4.02 -26.27 -42.72
CA ALA A 306 4.70 -26.41 -43.97
C ALA A 306 4.03 -25.63 -45.11
N CYS A 307 4.85 -25.16 -46.05
CA CYS A 307 4.49 -24.43 -47.25
C CYS A 307 3.44 -25.15 -48.12
N ILE A 308 2.36 -24.48 -48.55
CA ILE A 308 1.59 -24.81 -49.76
C ILE A 308 1.08 -23.53 -50.43
N PRO A 309 0.97 -23.43 -51.77
CA PRO A 309 0.93 -22.19 -52.54
C PRO A 309 -0.47 -21.64 -52.83
N ALA A 310 -0.47 -20.41 -53.32
CA ALA A 310 -1.60 -19.57 -53.64
C ALA A 310 -2.58 -20.13 -54.67
N SER A 311 -3.90 -19.88 -54.50
CA SER A 311 -4.80 -19.54 -55.62
C SER A 311 -6.08 -18.86 -55.13
N THR A 312 -6.31 -17.67 -55.65
CA THR A 312 -7.49 -16.89 -56.02
C THR A 312 -8.91 -17.38 -55.68
N THR A 313 -9.71 -16.55 -55.02
CA THR A 313 -10.90 -15.84 -55.54
C THR A 313 -11.71 -15.22 -54.42
N ALA A 314 -12.00 -13.91 -54.53
CA ALA A 314 -13.06 -13.22 -53.79
C ALA A 314 -14.43 -13.49 -54.46
N PRO A 315 -15.60 -13.29 -53.79
CA PRO A 315 -16.07 -11.94 -53.55
C PRO A 315 -16.97 -11.69 -52.30
N ALA A 316 -16.91 -10.47 -51.89
CA ALA A 316 -18.00 -9.54 -51.51
C ALA A 316 -18.90 -9.77 -50.28
N SER A 317 -18.94 -8.68 -49.52
CA SER A 317 -20.00 -8.24 -48.59
C SER A 317 -19.87 -8.68 -47.14
N ALA A 318 -19.11 -7.88 -46.38
CA ALA A 318 -19.31 -7.75 -44.97
C ALA A 318 -19.28 -6.26 -44.59
N THR A 319 -20.34 -5.85 -43.96
CA THR A 319 -20.53 -4.55 -43.31
C THR A 319 -19.35 -4.25 -42.43
N ALA A 320 -18.64 -3.14 -42.69
CA ALA A 320 -17.51 -2.67 -41.90
C ALA A 320 -17.99 -2.32 -40.49
N LEU A 321 -17.64 -3.16 -39.54
CA LEU A 321 -17.50 -2.77 -38.14
C LEU A 321 -16.29 -1.85 -38.05
N ALA A 322 -16.43 -0.72 -37.34
CA ALA A 322 -15.35 0.22 -37.07
C ALA A 322 -14.14 -0.50 -36.49
N PRO A 323 -12.90 -0.12 -36.83
CA PRO A 323 -11.72 -0.78 -36.31
C PRO A 323 -11.68 -0.61 -34.79
N GLU A 324 -11.82 -1.68 -34.06
CA GLU A 324 -11.44 -1.74 -32.64
C GLU A 324 -9.98 -1.35 -32.57
N GLU A 325 -9.68 -0.28 -31.82
CA GLU A 325 -8.36 0.31 -31.70
C GLU A 325 -7.37 -0.74 -31.19
N ALA A 326 -6.48 -1.17 -32.06
CA ALA A 326 -5.49 -2.20 -31.77
C ALA A 326 -4.52 -1.72 -30.71
N ALA A 327 -4.64 -2.24 -29.51
CA ALA A 327 -3.60 -2.15 -28.52
C ALA A 327 -2.35 -2.86 -29.05
N ILE A 328 -1.22 -2.14 -29.07
CA ILE A 328 0.04 -2.74 -29.50
C ILE A 328 0.62 -3.49 -28.31
N THR A 329 0.74 -4.82 -28.44
CA THR A 329 1.49 -5.64 -27.48
C THR A 329 2.89 -5.84 -28.04
N GLU A 330 3.89 -5.50 -27.25
CA GLU A 330 5.28 -5.81 -27.61
C GLU A 330 5.95 -6.65 -26.53
N THR A 331 6.90 -7.49 -26.93
CA THR A 331 7.76 -8.24 -26.02
C THR A 331 9.06 -7.47 -25.84
N ILE A 332 9.47 -7.30 -24.61
CA ILE A 332 10.73 -6.65 -24.21
C ILE A 332 11.51 -7.57 -23.29
N CYS A 333 12.81 -7.35 -23.19
CA CYS A 333 13.66 -8.02 -22.24
C CYS A 333 13.94 -7.11 -21.02
N GLU A 334 13.70 -7.62 -19.84
CA GLU A 334 14.10 -7.03 -18.56
C GLU A 334 15.40 -7.67 -18.11
N LEU A 335 16.46 -6.86 -18.00
CA LEU A 335 17.76 -7.25 -17.48
C LEU A 335 17.93 -6.67 -16.08
N SER A 336 18.37 -7.47 -15.13
CA SER A 336 18.56 -7.00 -13.76
C SER A 336 19.78 -7.57 -13.08
N CYS A 337 20.44 -6.76 -12.26
CA CYS A 337 21.56 -7.17 -11.42
C CYS A 337 21.52 -6.42 -10.08
N ASN A 338 22.24 -6.97 -9.08
CA ASN A 338 22.40 -6.33 -7.79
C ASN A 338 23.86 -5.92 -7.60
N VAL A 339 24.07 -4.72 -7.08
CA VAL A 339 25.39 -4.16 -6.75
C VAL A 339 25.39 -3.61 -5.32
N ASP A 340 26.48 -3.85 -4.55
CA ASP A 340 26.65 -3.39 -3.16
C ASP A 340 27.98 -2.66 -2.92
N ASP A 341 28.73 -2.39 -4.00
CA ASP A 341 30.06 -1.81 -3.97
C ASP A 341 30.28 -0.71 -5.03
N MET A 342 29.20 -0.10 -5.54
CA MET A 342 29.25 1.06 -6.44
C MET A 342 28.79 2.32 -5.77
N THR A 343 29.42 3.46 -6.16
CA THR A 343 28.96 4.78 -5.73
C THR A 343 27.67 5.19 -6.48
N GLY A 344 26.90 6.13 -5.92
CA GLY A 344 25.72 6.67 -6.61
C GLY A 344 26.07 7.34 -7.93
N GLU A 345 27.25 7.97 -8.03
CA GLU A 345 27.74 8.63 -9.24
C GLU A 345 28.09 7.62 -10.35
N ASP A 346 28.74 6.51 -10.00
CA ASP A 346 29.03 5.43 -10.94
C ASP A 346 27.76 4.76 -11.47
N ILE A 347 26.76 4.57 -10.58
CA ILE A 347 25.46 4.03 -10.98
C ILE A 347 24.74 5.00 -11.92
N ALA A 348 24.75 6.31 -11.63
CA ALA A 348 24.12 7.33 -12.49
C ALA A 348 24.76 7.33 -13.88
N PHE A 349 26.09 7.28 -13.96
CA PHE A 349 26.82 7.18 -15.22
C PHE A 349 26.48 5.92 -16.01
N ALA A 350 26.37 4.78 -15.33
CA ALA A 350 25.97 3.53 -15.94
C ALA A 350 24.56 3.61 -16.54
N ILE A 351 23.58 4.16 -15.78
CA ILE A 351 22.19 4.34 -16.24
C ILE A 351 22.15 5.22 -17.49
N GLU A 352 22.86 6.36 -17.48
CA GLU A 352 22.93 7.27 -18.63
C GLU A 352 23.53 6.54 -19.85
N THR A 353 24.58 5.77 -19.64
CA THR A 353 25.23 4.97 -20.70
C THR A 353 24.26 3.96 -21.29
N PHE A 354 23.46 3.26 -20.49
CA PHE A 354 22.46 2.30 -20.99
C PHE A 354 21.39 2.98 -21.84
N LEU A 355 20.87 4.12 -21.40
CA LEU A 355 19.87 4.91 -22.15
C LEU A 355 20.44 5.41 -23.48
N GLN A 356 21.67 5.92 -23.50
CA GLN A 356 22.34 6.39 -24.72
C GLN A 356 22.61 5.25 -25.73
N ASN A 357 22.70 4.01 -25.26
CA ASN A 357 22.93 2.82 -26.09
C ASN A 357 21.67 2.02 -26.41
N GLY A 358 20.49 2.62 -26.27
CA GLY A 358 19.23 2.07 -26.77
C GLY A 358 18.40 1.28 -25.74
N ALA A 359 18.70 1.41 -24.45
CA ALA A 359 17.78 0.95 -23.44
C ALA A 359 16.45 1.69 -23.57
N LEU A 360 15.34 0.97 -23.47
CA LEU A 360 14.00 1.54 -23.46
C LEU A 360 13.73 2.29 -22.16
N ASP A 361 14.30 1.79 -21.07
CA ASP A 361 14.29 2.40 -19.74
C ASP A 361 15.42 1.79 -18.90
N ALA A 362 15.91 2.55 -17.90
CA ALA A 362 16.89 2.06 -16.94
C ALA A 362 16.68 2.77 -15.60
N PHE A 363 16.55 2.01 -14.54
CA PHE A 363 16.26 2.54 -13.20
C PHE A 363 16.85 1.68 -12.09
N THR A 364 16.85 2.22 -10.88
CA THR A 364 17.40 1.56 -9.71
C THR A 364 16.38 1.49 -8.57
N VAL A 365 16.49 0.40 -7.78
CA VAL A 365 15.69 0.22 -6.57
C VAL A 365 16.65 -0.14 -5.43
N PRO A 366 16.65 0.59 -4.30
CA PRO A 366 17.39 0.22 -3.10
C PRO A 366 16.97 -1.15 -2.59
N CYS A 367 17.93 -1.99 -2.20
CA CYS A 367 17.66 -3.31 -1.66
C CYS A 367 18.66 -3.67 -0.56
N THR A 368 18.29 -4.66 0.27
CA THR A 368 19.22 -5.28 1.21
C THR A 368 19.73 -6.59 0.63
N MET A 369 21.04 -6.72 0.52
CA MET A 369 21.70 -7.91 0.01
C MET A 369 22.12 -8.86 1.15
N LYS A 370 22.65 -10.04 0.78
CA LYS A 370 23.13 -11.03 1.76
C LYS A 370 24.08 -10.40 2.78
N LYS A 371 24.05 -10.90 4.01
CA LYS A 371 24.82 -10.39 5.18
C LYS A 371 24.39 -8.98 5.60
N GLY A 372 23.14 -8.54 5.28
CA GLY A 372 22.61 -7.25 5.71
C GLY A 372 23.25 -6.03 5.01
N ARG A 373 23.94 -6.20 3.88
CA ARG A 373 24.57 -5.08 3.19
C ARG A 373 23.55 -4.27 2.40
N PRO A 374 23.58 -2.94 2.49
CA PRO A 374 22.82 -2.10 1.59
C PRO A 374 23.32 -2.30 0.15
N GLY A 375 22.42 -2.40 -0.79
CA GLY A 375 22.73 -2.55 -2.20
C GLY A 375 21.66 -1.91 -3.08
N VAL A 376 21.88 -1.99 -4.38
CA VAL A 376 20.99 -1.44 -5.39
C VAL A 376 20.66 -2.51 -6.41
N LEU A 377 19.39 -2.70 -6.69
CA LEU A 377 18.92 -3.45 -7.85
C LEU A 377 18.91 -2.51 -9.05
N VAL A 378 19.75 -2.79 -10.04
CA VAL A 378 19.77 -2.09 -11.33
C VAL A 378 18.89 -2.88 -12.30
N THR A 379 17.92 -2.22 -12.93
CA THR A 379 17.02 -2.83 -13.92
C THR A 379 17.11 -2.03 -15.22
N VAL A 380 17.26 -2.75 -16.33
CA VAL A 380 17.36 -2.18 -17.69
C VAL A 380 16.35 -2.89 -18.59
N LEU A 381 15.51 -2.13 -19.26
CA LEU A 381 14.56 -2.65 -20.24
C LEU A 381 15.13 -2.42 -21.65
N CYS A 382 15.13 -3.44 -22.48
CA CYS A 382 15.59 -3.35 -23.85
C CYS A 382 14.71 -4.19 -24.80
N LYS A 383 14.86 -3.97 -26.10
CA LYS A 383 14.27 -4.87 -27.10
C LYS A 383 15.03 -6.20 -27.11
N ASP A 384 14.34 -7.26 -27.48
CA ASP A 384 14.93 -8.61 -27.52
C ASP A 384 16.22 -8.70 -28.36
N PRO A 385 16.33 -8.10 -29.56
CA PRO A 385 17.57 -8.11 -30.34
C PRO A 385 18.75 -7.44 -29.64
N ASP A 386 18.50 -6.48 -28.73
CA ASP A 386 19.53 -5.66 -28.07
C ASP A 386 20.01 -6.29 -26.76
N GLN A 387 19.40 -7.41 -26.32
CA GLN A 387 19.66 -8.09 -25.05
C GLN A 387 21.15 -8.38 -24.81
N LYS A 388 21.83 -8.95 -25.81
CA LYS A 388 23.26 -9.31 -25.67
C LYS A 388 24.15 -8.09 -25.53
N GLN A 389 23.88 -7.04 -26.31
CA GLN A 389 24.63 -5.79 -26.24
C GLN A 389 24.42 -5.12 -24.87
N MET A 390 23.18 -5.05 -24.43
CA MET A 390 22.84 -4.43 -23.16
C MET A 390 23.41 -5.20 -21.97
N THR A 391 23.37 -6.56 -22.00
CA THR A 391 24.01 -7.38 -20.99
C THR A 391 25.53 -7.11 -20.91
N LYS A 392 26.19 -6.94 -22.07
CA LYS A 392 27.62 -6.59 -22.09
C LYS A 392 27.88 -5.23 -21.46
N LEU A 393 27.06 -4.23 -21.75
CA LEU A 393 27.17 -2.89 -21.16
C LEU A 393 26.98 -2.93 -19.64
N ILE A 394 25.98 -3.68 -19.14
CA ILE A 394 25.76 -3.85 -17.71
C ILE A 394 27.00 -4.44 -17.03
N LEU A 395 27.57 -5.51 -17.59
CA LEU A 395 28.79 -6.14 -17.06
C LEU A 395 30.03 -5.23 -17.14
N GLN A 396 30.08 -4.31 -18.09
CA GLN A 396 31.19 -3.34 -18.25
C GLN A 396 31.11 -2.15 -17.31
N HIS A 397 29.89 -1.67 -17.02
CA HIS A 397 29.66 -0.43 -16.30
C HIS A 397 29.16 -0.65 -14.87
N THR A 398 29.06 -1.91 -14.43
CA THR A 398 28.73 -2.25 -13.03
C THR A 398 29.73 -3.29 -12.50
N THR A 399 29.76 -3.43 -11.19
CA THR A 399 30.59 -4.44 -10.50
C THR A 399 29.94 -5.82 -10.46
N THR A 400 28.73 -5.98 -11.03
CA THR A 400 28.01 -7.27 -11.00
C THR A 400 28.76 -8.36 -11.75
N LEU A 401 28.70 -9.59 -11.22
CA LEU A 401 29.25 -10.78 -11.87
C LEU A 401 28.21 -11.53 -12.70
N GLY A 402 26.96 -11.10 -12.69
CA GLY A 402 25.88 -11.78 -13.39
C GLY A 402 24.64 -10.92 -13.58
N VAL A 403 23.99 -11.11 -14.73
CA VAL A 403 22.76 -10.42 -15.12
C VAL A 403 21.64 -11.43 -15.27
N ARG A 404 20.52 -11.18 -14.63
CA ARG A 404 19.28 -11.96 -14.81
C ARG A 404 18.51 -11.36 -15.99
N SER A 405 17.88 -12.21 -16.78
CA SER A 405 17.00 -11.79 -17.87
C SER A 405 15.63 -12.42 -17.75
N ALA A 406 14.60 -11.65 -18.10
CA ALA A 406 13.23 -12.12 -18.17
C ALA A 406 12.51 -11.44 -19.35
N GLU A 407 11.75 -12.21 -20.11
CA GLU A 407 10.83 -11.65 -21.10
C GLU A 407 9.62 -11.05 -20.42
N LYS A 408 9.20 -9.85 -20.86
CA LYS A 408 8.02 -9.16 -20.38
C LYS A 408 7.16 -8.73 -21.57
N LYS A 409 5.87 -9.00 -21.48
CA LYS A 409 4.90 -8.42 -22.40
C LYS A 409 4.48 -7.07 -21.86
N ARG A 410 4.48 -6.04 -22.71
CA ARG A 410 3.94 -4.73 -22.35
C ARG A 410 2.88 -4.27 -23.34
N TRP A 411 1.89 -3.60 -22.82
CA TRP A 411 0.85 -2.94 -23.59
C TRP A 411 1.23 -1.49 -23.77
N ILE A 412 1.23 -1.02 -25.01
CA ILE A 412 1.58 0.36 -25.33
C ILE A 412 0.47 1.01 -26.17
N LEU A 413 0.28 2.30 -25.95
CA LEU A 413 -0.55 3.11 -26.81
C LEU A 413 0.20 3.35 -28.13
N SER A 414 -0.51 3.31 -29.26
CA SER A 414 0.05 3.73 -30.54
C SER A 414 0.43 5.21 -30.45
N ARG A 415 1.60 5.56 -30.96
CA ARG A 415 2.13 6.90 -30.85
C ARG A 415 2.32 7.53 -32.24
N THR A 416 1.74 8.73 -32.41
CA THR A 416 1.90 9.55 -33.60
C THR A 416 2.60 10.85 -33.20
N GLU A 417 3.60 11.26 -33.94
CA GLU A 417 4.27 12.55 -33.76
C GLU A 417 3.68 13.54 -34.75
N SER A 418 3.42 14.75 -34.28
CA SER A 418 2.95 15.86 -35.10
C SER A 418 3.66 17.14 -34.70
N GLU A 419 3.81 18.04 -35.67
CA GLU A 419 4.37 19.37 -35.46
C GLU A 419 3.25 20.40 -35.65
N THR A 420 3.15 21.33 -34.72
CA THR A 420 2.23 22.44 -34.76
C THR A 420 3.04 23.74 -34.88
N VAL A 421 2.71 24.56 -35.87
CA VAL A 421 3.30 25.89 -36.01
C VAL A 421 2.46 26.88 -35.24
N ILE A 422 3.09 27.61 -34.33
CA ILE A 422 2.46 28.69 -33.57
C ILE A 422 2.94 30.00 -34.15
N PRO A 423 2.02 30.83 -34.68
CA PRO A 423 2.38 32.14 -35.22
C PRO A 423 3.00 33.03 -34.15
N ASP A 424 4.03 33.81 -34.56
CA ASP A 424 4.78 34.71 -33.65
C ASP A 424 3.86 35.75 -32.99
N ASP A 425 2.85 36.24 -33.71
CA ASP A 425 1.88 37.21 -33.24
C ASP A 425 0.96 36.64 -32.12
N VAL A 426 0.69 35.35 -32.12
CA VAL A 426 -0.09 34.66 -31.06
C VAL A 426 0.74 34.62 -29.75
N LEU A 427 2.01 34.31 -29.85
CA LEU A 427 2.91 34.27 -28.70
C LEU A 427 3.26 35.68 -28.17
N ALA A 428 3.31 36.66 -29.03
CA ALA A 428 3.59 38.06 -28.67
C ALA A 428 2.41 38.75 -27.95
N ASN A 429 1.17 38.32 -28.24
CA ASN A 429 -0.06 38.94 -27.71
C ASN A 429 -0.65 38.25 -26.46
N VAL A 430 0.12 37.40 -25.82
CA VAL A 430 -0.35 36.66 -24.63
C VAL A 430 -0.62 37.59 -23.48
N THR A 431 -1.90 37.70 -23.11
CA THR A 431 -2.32 38.35 -21.85
C THR A 431 -2.13 37.39 -20.69
N VAL A 432 -1.13 37.64 -19.86
CA VAL A 432 -0.88 36.80 -18.66
C VAL A 432 -1.90 37.19 -17.58
N PRO A 433 -2.78 36.27 -17.13
CA PRO A 433 -3.67 36.55 -16.00
C PRO A 433 -2.84 36.86 -14.74
N GLY A 434 -3.10 38.01 -14.12
CA GLY A 434 -2.47 38.40 -12.85
C GLY A 434 -1.32 39.42 -12.95
N MET A 435 -0.96 39.90 -14.14
CA MET A 435 -0.08 41.08 -14.27
C MET A 435 -0.86 42.41 -14.26
N PRO A 436 -0.36 43.45 -13.55
CA PRO A 436 -0.98 44.78 -13.59
C PRO A 436 -1.03 45.31 -15.02
N ALA A 437 -2.09 46.01 -15.38
CA ALA A 437 -2.34 46.55 -16.71
C ALA A 437 -1.23 47.50 -17.24
N GLU A 438 -0.40 48.02 -16.36
CA GLU A 438 0.72 48.92 -16.68
C GLU A 438 2.01 48.17 -17.11
N SER A 439 2.07 46.84 -16.91
CA SER A 439 3.21 46.02 -17.39
C SER A 439 3.03 45.50 -18.81
N LYS A 440 2.01 45.95 -19.54
CA LYS A 440 1.71 45.59 -20.93
C LYS A 440 2.71 46.08 -22.00
N ALA A 441 3.74 46.80 -21.59
CA ALA A 441 4.74 47.38 -22.50
C ALA A 441 6.14 46.76 -22.35
N HIS A 442 6.23 45.49 -21.89
CA HIS A 442 7.43 44.76 -22.29
C HIS A 442 7.14 44.29 -23.72
N GLU A 443 7.71 45.02 -24.67
CA GLU A 443 7.84 44.59 -26.07
C GLU A 443 8.48 43.18 -26.04
N LEU A 444 7.62 42.14 -25.99
CA LEU A 444 8.02 40.79 -26.35
C LEU A 444 8.62 40.94 -27.74
N LYS A 445 9.92 40.79 -27.86
CA LYS A 445 10.64 40.89 -29.13
C LYS A 445 9.97 39.85 -30.04
N THR A 446 9.19 40.34 -31.00
CA THR A 446 8.76 39.52 -32.13
C THR A 446 10.04 39.04 -32.80
N THR A 447 10.28 37.75 -32.82
CA THR A 447 11.47 37.16 -33.43
C THR A 447 11.34 37.12 -34.95
N GLY A 448 10.15 37.45 -35.47
CA GLY A 448 9.82 37.43 -36.88
C GLY A 448 9.75 36.05 -37.50
N ASN A 449 9.83 35.00 -36.69
CA ASN A 449 9.73 33.61 -37.15
C ASN A 449 8.70 32.85 -36.32
N ASP A 450 7.80 32.15 -37.00
CA ASP A 450 6.84 31.21 -36.39
C ASP A 450 7.60 30.15 -35.59
N CYS A 451 7.03 29.75 -34.45
CA CYS A 451 7.61 28.76 -33.57
C CYS A 451 6.97 27.39 -33.78
N THR A 452 7.76 26.38 -34.07
CA THR A 452 7.29 25.02 -34.23
C THR A 452 7.40 24.26 -32.91
N ILE A 453 6.32 23.58 -32.51
CA ILE A 453 6.29 22.70 -31.33
C ILE A 453 5.93 21.30 -31.76
N ARG A 454 6.70 20.33 -31.31
CA ARG A 454 6.42 18.92 -31.52
C ARG A 454 5.49 18.41 -30.44
N SER A 455 4.52 17.63 -30.87
CA SER A 455 3.59 16.94 -29.96
C SER A 455 3.53 15.45 -30.27
N LYS A 456 3.30 14.67 -29.23
CA LYS A 456 3.09 13.22 -29.30
C LYS A 456 1.67 12.92 -28.89
N THR A 457 0.89 12.38 -29.80
CA THR A 457 -0.45 11.86 -29.53
C THR A 457 -0.35 10.35 -29.33
N SER A 458 -0.82 9.87 -28.20
CA SER A 458 -0.83 8.45 -27.85
C SER A 458 -2.29 7.98 -27.75
N THR A 459 -2.66 6.96 -28.55
CA THR A 459 -4.04 6.43 -28.65
C THR A 459 -4.05 4.92 -28.42
N GLY A 460 -5.11 4.44 -27.78
CA GLY A 460 -5.36 3.01 -27.56
C GLY A 460 -6.31 2.81 -26.37
N PHE A 461 -7.02 1.70 -26.32
CA PHE A 461 -7.97 1.38 -25.25
C PHE A 461 -9.04 2.46 -25.01
N GLY A 462 -9.45 3.18 -26.03
CA GLY A 462 -10.38 4.31 -25.87
C GLY A 462 -9.77 5.54 -25.19
N ILE A 463 -8.45 5.59 -25.04
CA ILE A 463 -7.73 6.67 -24.39
C ILE A 463 -6.93 7.44 -25.43
N THR A 464 -7.01 8.77 -25.41
CA THR A 464 -6.15 9.66 -26.19
C THR A 464 -5.39 10.58 -25.24
N ARG A 465 -4.06 10.67 -25.38
CA ARG A 465 -3.20 11.57 -24.60
C ARG A 465 -2.30 12.35 -25.53
N ASN A 466 -2.29 13.67 -25.36
CA ASN A 466 -1.40 14.57 -26.07
C ASN A 466 -0.31 15.09 -25.12
N LYS A 467 0.93 15.08 -25.57
CA LYS A 467 2.06 15.61 -24.81
C LYS A 467 2.97 16.39 -25.74
N TYR A 468 3.26 17.62 -25.37
CA TYR A 468 4.25 18.45 -26.08
C TYR A 468 5.66 18.11 -25.61
N GLU A 469 6.65 18.22 -26.51
CA GLU A 469 8.05 18.03 -26.17
C GLU A 469 8.52 19.11 -25.18
N HIS A 470 9.20 18.68 -24.13
CA HIS A 470 9.61 19.57 -23.04
C HIS A 470 10.62 20.62 -23.52
N ASP A 471 11.57 20.23 -24.36
CA ASP A 471 12.60 21.10 -24.88
C ASP A 471 12.01 22.24 -25.74
N ASP A 472 10.97 21.95 -26.50
CA ASP A 472 10.28 22.95 -27.31
C ASP A 472 9.48 23.90 -26.41
N LEU A 473 8.81 23.38 -25.35
CA LEU A 473 8.16 24.23 -24.35
C LEU A 473 9.15 25.15 -23.63
N GLU A 474 10.31 24.60 -23.23
CA GLU A 474 11.37 25.38 -22.58
C GLU A 474 11.94 26.47 -23.49
N LYS A 475 12.15 26.14 -24.76
CA LYS A 475 12.63 27.11 -25.75
C LYS A 475 11.64 28.26 -25.92
N ILE A 476 10.34 27.98 -26.06
CA ILE A 476 9.29 29.00 -26.14
C ILE A 476 9.24 29.83 -24.85
N ALA A 477 9.22 29.17 -23.68
CA ALA A 477 9.20 29.86 -22.41
C ALA A 477 10.36 30.86 -22.25
N ARG A 478 11.57 30.43 -22.59
CA ARG A 478 12.79 31.30 -22.53
C ARG A 478 12.77 32.43 -23.57
N THR A 479 12.32 32.14 -24.80
CA THR A 479 12.29 33.12 -25.89
C THR A 479 11.31 34.26 -25.59
N TYR A 480 10.13 33.92 -25.04
CA TYR A 480 9.07 34.90 -24.81
C TYR A 480 8.91 35.32 -23.35
N GLY A 481 9.81 34.90 -22.45
CA GLY A 481 9.77 35.27 -21.02
C GLY A 481 8.57 34.73 -20.26
N LEU A 482 8.02 33.60 -20.74
CA LEU A 482 6.84 32.95 -20.16
C LEU A 482 7.26 31.83 -19.21
N THR A 483 6.36 31.47 -18.29
CA THR A 483 6.51 30.24 -17.52
C THR A 483 6.04 29.03 -18.34
N LEU A 484 6.55 27.82 -18.03
CA LEU A 484 6.10 26.58 -18.70
C LEU A 484 4.59 26.34 -18.56
N ALA A 485 3.98 26.77 -17.43
CA ALA A 485 2.55 26.69 -17.21
C ALA A 485 1.77 27.58 -18.19
N GLN A 486 2.25 28.80 -18.42
CA GLN A 486 1.65 29.74 -19.36
C GLN A 486 1.73 29.25 -20.80
N VAL A 487 2.88 28.70 -21.19
CA VAL A 487 3.02 28.10 -22.53
C VAL A 487 2.07 26.93 -22.71
N ARG A 488 1.88 26.06 -21.69
CA ARG A 488 0.92 24.95 -21.76
C ARG A 488 -0.53 25.43 -21.86
N ALA A 489 -0.90 26.45 -21.10
CA ALA A 489 -2.25 27.02 -21.16
C ALA A 489 -2.58 27.56 -22.57
N LEU A 490 -1.66 28.31 -23.18
CA LEU A 490 -1.78 28.79 -24.55
C LEU A 490 -2.02 27.69 -25.57
N LEU A 491 -1.26 26.60 -25.44
CA LEU A 491 -1.40 25.47 -26.35
C LEU A 491 -2.74 24.74 -26.19
N THR A 492 -3.29 24.76 -24.97
CA THR A 492 -4.62 24.19 -24.70
C THR A 492 -5.71 25.01 -25.36
N ASP A 493 -5.62 26.35 -25.28
CA ASP A 493 -6.57 27.28 -25.90
C ASP A 493 -6.56 27.21 -27.44
N LEU A 494 -5.39 26.99 -28.02
CA LEU A 494 -5.25 26.84 -29.49
C LEU A 494 -5.82 25.53 -30.03
N HIS A 495 -6.04 24.53 -29.20
CA HIS A 495 -6.57 23.21 -29.58
C HIS A 495 -8.05 23.01 -29.22
N GLN A 496 -8.73 23.99 -28.63
CA GLN A 496 -10.20 23.93 -28.49
C GLN A 496 -10.81 24.26 -29.87
N PRO A 497 -11.61 23.37 -30.49
CA PRO A 497 -12.37 23.73 -31.70
C PRO A 497 -13.35 24.84 -31.34
N GLN A 498 -13.32 25.94 -32.11
CA GLN A 498 -14.32 27.01 -32.09
C GLN A 498 -15.69 26.49 -32.49
#